data_3912e96aaf55ed729460f69d352fc0ad
#
_entry.id   3912e96aaf55ed729460f69d352fc0ad
#
_cell.length_a   1.000
_cell.length_b   1.000
_cell.length_c   1.000
_cell.angle_alpha   90.00
_cell.angle_beta   90.00
_cell.angle_gamma   90.00
#
_symmetry.space_group_name_H-M   'P 1'
#
loop_
_entity.id
_entity.type
_entity.pdbx_description
1 polymer ?
#
loop_
_entity_poly.entity_id
_entity_poly.type
_entity_poly.pdbx_seq_one_letter_code
_entity_poly.pdbx_strand_id
1 'polypeptide(L)'
;DDDVRWVLTKGKLPTATWVEVVEAAHRLGLPTSSTMMFGHVDRPDHWLTHLRVLAEVQDHAAAAGVRGFTEFVPLPYIHHSAPLYLAGIGRPGPSQDESRVVHAAARLLLHGRIDHVQVSWVKLGASGSQMMLRSGADDLGGTLMEETISRMAGSSHGSAMTVGALAGWASDIGRTSRQRTTTYGPVSEERSERSIRTGGVLPERARTV
;
A
#
# COMPACT_ATOMS: atom_id res chain seq x y z
N ASP A 1 7.02 -16.09 1.74
CA ASP A 1 7.55 -17.10 2.66
C ASP A 1 6.40 -17.74 3.42
N ASP A 2 6.26 -19.08 3.34
CA ASP A 2 5.10 -19.79 3.87
C ASP A 2 5.16 -19.96 5.39
N ASP A 3 6.33 -19.99 6.00
CA ASP A 3 6.48 -20.04 7.46
C ASP A 3 5.99 -18.73 8.09
N VAL A 4 6.37 -17.59 7.52
CA VAL A 4 5.84 -16.28 7.93
C VAL A 4 4.33 -16.22 7.72
N ARG A 5 3.83 -16.68 6.58
CA ARG A 5 2.38 -16.73 6.28
C ARG A 5 1.64 -17.59 7.29
N TRP A 6 2.20 -18.74 7.66
CA TRP A 6 1.59 -19.63 8.65
C TRP A 6 1.41 -18.96 10.02
N VAL A 7 2.45 -18.25 10.48
CA VAL A 7 2.37 -17.50 11.76
C VAL A 7 1.28 -16.43 11.70
N LEU A 8 1.18 -15.69 10.58
CA LEU A 8 0.24 -14.58 10.44
C LEU A 8 -1.21 -15.03 10.25
N THR A 9 -1.44 -16.14 9.55
CA THR A 9 -2.77 -16.42 8.99
C THR A 9 -3.32 -17.81 9.29
N LYS A 10 -2.49 -18.73 9.76
CA LYS A 10 -2.86 -20.11 10.18
C LYS A 10 -3.84 -20.80 9.23
N GLY A 11 -3.48 -20.95 7.98
CA GLY A 11 -4.28 -21.72 7.01
C GLY A 11 -4.85 -20.96 5.82
N LYS A 12 -4.40 -19.72 5.58
CA LYS A 12 -4.61 -19.08 4.28
C LYS A 12 -3.72 -19.73 3.22
N LEU A 13 -4.00 -19.40 1.95
CA LEU A 13 -3.35 -19.96 0.78
C LEU A 13 -1.81 -19.99 0.89
N PRO A 14 -1.15 -21.09 0.48
CA PRO A 14 0.30 -21.11 0.26
C PRO A 14 0.72 -20.06 -0.77
N THR A 15 1.99 -19.67 -0.73
CA THR A 15 2.54 -18.66 -1.67
C THR A 15 2.35 -19.09 -3.12
N ALA A 16 2.58 -20.35 -3.46
CA ALA A 16 2.40 -20.86 -4.82
C ALA A 16 0.96 -20.66 -5.32
N THR A 17 -0.04 -21.05 -4.52
CA THR A 17 -1.46 -20.87 -4.87
C THR A 17 -1.84 -19.40 -4.97
N TRP A 18 -1.27 -18.53 -4.12
CA TRP A 18 -1.48 -17.10 -4.25
C TRP A 18 -0.95 -16.56 -5.57
N VAL A 19 0.25 -16.98 -6.00
CA VAL A 19 0.83 -16.62 -7.30
C VAL A 19 -0.08 -17.09 -8.44
N GLU A 20 -0.51 -18.36 -8.44
CA GLU A 20 -1.42 -18.91 -9.45
C GLU A 20 -2.70 -18.10 -9.61
N VAL A 21 -3.33 -17.72 -8.50
CA VAL A 21 -4.57 -16.90 -8.49
C VAL A 21 -4.32 -15.52 -9.09
N VAL A 22 -3.22 -14.85 -8.70
CA VAL A 22 -2.88 -13.52 -9.20
C VAL A 22 -2.56 -13.56 -10.70
N GLU A 23 -1.76 -14.52 -11.14
CA GLU A 23 -1.46 -14.70 -12.55
C GLU A 23 -2.69 -15.04 -13.39
N ALA A 24 -3.62 -15.84 -12.84
CA ALA A 24 -4.90 -16.10 -13.50
C ALA A 24 -5.71 -14.80 -13.68
N ALA A 25 -5.75 -13.93 -12.66
CA ALA A 25 -6.40 -12.63 -12.79
C ALA A 25 -5.73 -11.77 -13.89
N HIS A 26 -4.41 -11.71 -13.92
CA HIS A 26 -3.66 -10.97 -14.95
C HIS A 26 -3.95 -11.52 -16.37
N ARG A 27 -3.95 -12.84 -16.55
CA ARG A 27 -4.29 -13.48 -17.85
C ARG A 27 -5.71 -13.16 -18.31
N LEU A 28 -6.65 -12.92 -17.37
CA LEU A 28 -8.02 -12.49 -17.67
C LEU A 28 -8.14 -10.96 -17.90
N GLY A 29 -7.02 -10.24 -17.93
CA GLY A 29 -7.01 -8.78 -18.12
C GLY A 29 -7.43 -7.98 -16.89
N LEU A 30 -7.42 -8.59 -15.70
CA LEU A 30 -7.71 -7.93 -14.44
C LEU A 30 -6.41 -7.48 -13.77
N PRO A 31 -6.01 -6.20 -13.85
CA PRO A 31 -4.85 -5.70 -13.12
C PRO A 31 -5.13 -5.71 -11.62
N THR A 32 -4.11 -5.96 -10.82
CA THR A 32 -4.24 -6.05 -9.36
C THR A 32 -3.24 -5.14 -8.66
N SER A 33 -3.52 -4.76 -7.41
CA SER A 33 -2.52 -4.19 -6.51
C SER A 33 -1.68 -5.30 -5.87
N SER A 34 -0.49 -4.95 -5.40
CA SER A 34 0.34 -5.83 -4.57
C SER A 34 0.63 -5.19 -3.22
N THR A 35 0.66 -5.98 -2.16
CA THR A 35 0.89 -5.51 -0.80
C THR A 35 1.85 -6.41 -0.04
N MET A 36 2.58 -5.83 0.91
CA MET A 36 3.37 -6.58 1.88
C MET A 36 3.21 -5.96 3.26
N MET A 37 2.61 -6.69 4.20
CA MET A 37 2.70 -6.31 5.60
C MET A 37 4.07 -6.69 6.13
N PHE A 38 4.75 -5.78 6.83
CA PHE A 38 6.11 -5.97 7.33
C PHE A 38 6.27 -5.40 8.73
N GLY A 39 7.31 -5.85 9.45
CA GLY A 39 7.62 -5.40 10.80
C GLY A 39 6.94 -6.18 11.91
N HIS A 40 6.51 -7.44 11.65
CA HIS A 40 5.85 -8.32 12.62
C HIS A 40 6.77 -9.44 13.13
N VAL A 41 6.89 -10.57 12.40
CA VAL A 41 7.79 -11.70 12.67
C VAL A 41 8.82 -11.87 11.56
N ASP A 42 8.71 -11.04 10.56
CA ASP A 42 9.54 -11.01 9.37
C ASP A 42 10.93 -10.39 9.62
N ARG A 43 11.81 -10.62 8.66
CA ARG A 43 13.19 -10.12 8.59
C ARG A 43 13.46 -9.55 7.19
N PRO A 44 14.55 -8.79 7.01
CA PRO A 44 14.88 -8.18 5.71
C PRO A 44 15.00 -9.17 4.53
N ASP A 45 15.47 -10.39 4.77
CA ASP A 45 15.53 -11.45 3.75
C ASP A 45 14.14 -11.85 3.23
N HIS A 46 13.13 -11.87 4.11
CA HIS A 46 11.74 -12.11 3.72
C HIS A 46 11.18 -10.98 2.84
N TRP A 47 11.53 -9.71 3.12
CA TRP A 47 11.12 -8.57 2.29
C TRP A 47 11.70 -8.68 0.88
N LEU A 48 12.99 -8.99 0.78
CA LEU A 48 13.66 -9.14 -0.52
C LEU A 48 13.08 -10.30 -1.31
N THR A 49 12.81 -11.43 -0.66
CA THR A 49 12.18 -12.59 -1.31
C THR A 49 10.78 -12.24 -1.82
N HIS A 50 9.98 -11.54 -1.01
CA HIS A 50 8.65 -11.10 -1.43
C HIS A 50 8.70 -10.18 -2.65
N LEU A 51 9.59 -9.18 -2.65
CA LEU A 51 9.75 -8.26 -3.79
C LEU A 51 10.21 -8.98 -5.06
N ARG A 52 11.06 -10.01 -4.95
CA ARG A 52 11.46 -10.85 -6.10
C ARG A 52 10.29 -11.61 -6.67
N VAL A 53 9.45 -12.24 -5.82
CA VAL A 53 8.24 -12.93 -6.28
C VAL A 53 7.30 -11.96 -7.03
N LEU A 54 7.11 -10.73 -6.52
CA LEU A 54 6.30 -9.74 -7.23
C LEU A 54 6.91 -9.36 -8.59
N ALA A 55 8.24 -9.20 -8.66
CA ALA A 55 8.94 -8.91 -9.89
C ALA A 55 8.76 -10.04 -10.92
N GLU A 56 8.89 -11.31 -10.50
CA GLU A 56 8.69 -12.50 -11.35
C GLU A 56 7.26 -12.57 -11.89
N VAL A 57 6.25 -12.40 -11.05
CA VAL A 57 4.83 -12.36 -11.47
C VAL A 57 4.58 -11.22 -12.47
N GLN A 58 5.19 -10.07 -12.26
CA GLN A 58 5.09 -8.95 -13.19
C GLN A 58 5.80 -9.22 -14.52
N ASP A 59 6.96 -9.86 -14.51
CA ASP A 59 7.69 -10.27 -15.72
C ASP A 59 6.84 -11.30 -16.52
N HIS A 60 6.15 -12.24 -15.87
CA HIS A 60 5.24 -13.17 -16.52
C HIS A 60 4.04 -12.45 -17.17
N ALA A 61 3.45 -11.47 -16.51
CA ALA A 61 2.38 -10.66 -17.08
C ALA A 61 2.86 -9.89 -18.32
N ALA A 62 4.04 -9.27 -18.24
CA ALA A 62 4.65 -8.55 -19.35
C ALA A 62 4.95 -9.47 -20.55
N ALA A 63 5.51 -10.67 -20.31
CA ALA A 63 5.78 -11.68 -21.32
C ALA A 63 4.48 -12.17 -22.00
N ALA A 64 3.37 -12.23 -21.27
CA ALA A 64 2.06 -12.56 -21.80
C ALA A 64 1.35 -11.38 -22.51
N GLY A 65 1.95 -10.18 -22.54
CA GLY A 65 1.36 -8.97 -23.11
C GLY A 65 0.12 -8.46 -22.36
N VAL A 66 -0.01 -8.82 -21.09
CA VAL A 66 -1.13 -8.38 -20.23
C VAL A 66 -0.67 -7.43 -19.14
N ARG A 67 -1.62 -6.68 -18.60
CA ARG A 67 -1.36 -5.77 -17.47
C ARG A 67 -1.29 -6.57 -16.17
N GLY A 68 -0.20 -6.42 -15.43
CA GLY A 68 0.02 -7.05 -14.14
C GLY A 68 -0.37 -6.17 -12.95
N PHE A 69 0.55 -6.03 -11.99
CA PHE A 69 0.36 -5.15 -10.84
C PHE A 69 0.34 -3.69 -11.24
N THR A 70 -0.56 -2.92 -10.64
CA THR A 70 -0.65 -1.46 -10.80
C THR A 70 0.27 -0.72 -9.85
N GLU A 71 0.41 -1.22 -8.62
CA GLU A 71 1.26 -0.64 -7.59
C GLU A 71 1.70 -1.68 -6.55
N PHE A 72 2.71 -1.30 -5.79
CA PHE A 72 3.12 -1.99 -4.57
C PHE A 72 2.86 -1.11 -3.34
N VAL A 73 2.20 -1.67 -2.33
CA VAL A 73 1.85 -0.97 -1.09
C VAL A 73 2.51 -1.64 0.12
N PRO A 74 3.63 -1.12 0.62
CA PRO A 74 4.20 -1.57 1.89
C PRO A 74 3.28 -1.16 3.05
N LEU A 75 2.89 -2.12 3.88
CA LEU A 75 1.98 -1.94 5.00
C LEU A 75 2.72 -2.16 6.33
N PRO A 76 3.18 -1.11 7.02
CA PRO A 76 3.78 -1.26 8.34
C PRO A 76 2.82 -1.95 9.31
N TYR A 77 3.33 -2.91 10.06
CA TYR A 77 2.53 -3.61 11.08
C TYR A 77 2.20 -2.67 12.25
N ILE A 78 0.93 -2.48 12.53
CA ILE A 78 0.44 -1.77 13.71
C ILE A 78 0.18 -2.78 14.79
N HIS A 79 0.88 -2.66 15.92
CA HIS A 79 0.95 -3.72 16.93
C HIS A 79 0.03 -3.52 18.13
N HIS A 80 -0.28 -2.28 18.51
CA HIS A 80 -0.84 -1.94 19.82
C HIS A 80 -2.01 -2.82 20.28
N SER A 81 -2.95 -3.11 19.38
CA SER A 81 -4.10 -3.99 19.67
C SER A 81 -4.09 -5.27 18.84
N ALA A 82 -2.98 -5.58 18.16
CA ALA A 82 -2.90 -6.74 17.28
C ALA A 82 -2.74 -8.04 18.07
N PRO A 83 -3.56 -9.07 17.83
CA PRO A 83 -3.51 -10.33 18.58
C PRO A 83 -2.13 -11.00 18.60
N LEU A 84 -1.40 -10.91 17.48
CA LEU A 84 -0.06 -11.49 17.35
C LEU A 84 0.94 -10.86 18.33
N TYR A 85 0.86 -9.55 18.52
CA TYR A 85 1.70 -8.82 19.48
C TYR A 85 1.27 -9.08 20.91
N LEU A 86 -0.03 -9.06 21.19
CA LEU A 86 -0.57 -9.33 22.52
C LEU A 86 -0.27 -10.76 22.99
N ALA A 87 -0.12 -11.70 22.06
CA ALA A 87 0.33 -13.08 22.36
C ALA A 87 1.86 -13.22 22.54
N GLY A 88 2.62 -12.13 22.45
CA GLY A 88 4.08 -12.14 22.59
C GLY A 88 4.82 -12.78 21.42
N ILE A 89 4.17 -12.96 20.27
CA ILE A 89 4.75 -13.61 19.08
C ILE A 89 5.32 -12.54 18.13
N GLY A 90 4.59 -11.46 17.91
CA GLY A 90 5.01 -10.36 17.06
C GLY A 90 5.87 -9.32 17.76
N ARG A 91 6.75 -8.64 17.02
CA ARG A 91 7.51 -7.49 17.52
C ARG A 91 6.68 -6.19 17.45
N PRO A 92 7.13 -5.08 18.09
CA PRO A 92 6.34 -3.84 18.19
C PRO A 92 6.26 -3.02 16.88
N GLY A 93 6.23 -3.67 15.73
CA GLY A 93 6.17 -3.00 14.42
C GLY A 93 7.56 -2.54 13.92
N PRO A 94 7.61 -2.00 12.69
CA PRO A 94 8.86 -1.51 12.13
C PRO A 94 9.21 -0.12 12.67
N SER A 95 10.52 0.16 12.75
CA SER A 95 11.01 1.53 12.94
C SER A 95 10.76 2.39 11.69
N GLN A 96 10.95 3.71 11.82
CA GLN A 96 10.91 4.61 10.68
C GLN A 96 12.01 4.28 9.65
N ASP A 97 13.21 3.92 10.11
CA ASP A 97 14.33 3.54 9.23
C ASP A 97 14.06 2.23 8.51
N GLU A 98 13.49 1.22 9.16
CA GLU A 98 13.04 -0.01 8.48
C GLU A 98 12.00 0.31 7.41
N SER A 99 11.05 1.20 7.70
CA SER A 99 10.04 1.63 6.73
C SER A 99 10.69 2.34 5.53
N ARG A 100 11.69 3.18 5.74
CA ARG A 100 12.47 3.82 4.66
C ARG A 100 13.20 2.77 3.81
N VAL A 101 13.86 1.82 4.45
CA VAL A 101 14.59 0.73 3.75
C VAL A 101 13.63 -0.07 2.88
N VAL A 102 12.46 -0.46 3.39
CA VAL A 102 11.46 -1.22 2.62
C VAL A 102 10.98 -0.44 1.40
N HIS A 103 10.64 0.85 1.54
CA HIS A 103 10.19 1.67 0.40
C HIS A 103 11.31 1.89 -0.62
N ALA A 104 12.54 2.15 -0.17
CA ALA A 104 13.69 2.32 -1.06
C ALA A 104 14.05 1.01 -1.79
N ALA A 105 14.07 -0.12 -1.08
CA ALA A 105 14.32 -1.43 -1.68
C ALA A 105 13.24 -1.78 -2.71
N ALA A 106 11.97 -1.53 -2.39
CA ALA A 106 10.87 -1.72 -3.32
C ALA A 106 11.06 -0.89 -4.59
N ARG A 107 11.36 0.40 -4.47
CA ARG A 107 11.62 1.28 -5.61
C ARG A 107 12.76 0.75 -6.51
N LEU A 108 13.84 0.27 -5.91
CA LEU A 108 15.00 -0.23 -6.66
C LEU A 108 14.73 -1.58 -7.33
N LEU A 109 14.12 -2.53 -6.60
CA LEU A 109 13.90 -3.90 -7.10
C LEU A 109 12.73 -4.00 -8.09
N LEU A 110 11.73 -3.13 -7.94
CA LEU A 110 10.55 -3.12 -8.80
C LEU A 110 10.64 -2.11 -9.95
N HIS A 111 11.75 -1.36 -10.05
CA HIS A 111 11.96 -0.39 -11.11
C HIS A 111 11.84 -1.00 -12.50
N GLY A 112 11.03 -0.35 -13.36
CA GLY A 112 10.75 -0.85 -14.72
C GLY A 112 9.78 -2.04 -14.77
N ARG A 113 9.24 -2.47 -13.64
CA ARG A 113 8.25 -3.55 -13.52
C ARG A 113 6.95 -3.07 -12.89
N ILE A 114 7.03 -2.57 -11.66
CA ILE A 114 5.91 -1.97 -10.93
C ILE A 114 6.29 -0.52 -10.64
N ASP A 115 5.73 0.40 -11.40
CA ASP A 115 6.18 1.79 -11.43
C ASP A 115 5.81 2.58 -10.18
N HIS A 116 4.76 2.15 -9.46
CA HIS A 116 4.21 2.90 -8.35
C HIS A 116 4.41 2.20 -7.01
N VAL A 117 4.96 2.95 -6.05
CA VAL A 117 5.08 2.54 -4.64
C VAL A 117 4.21 3.47 -3.80
N GLN A 118 3.13 2.92 -3.25
CA GLN A 118 2.12 3.69 -2.52
C GLN A 118 2.42 3.69 -1.02
N VAL A 119 2.27 4.84 -0.40
CA VAL A 119 2.34 5.01 1.07
C VAL A 119 1.02 4.67 1.73
N SER A 120 1.05 3.89 2.80
CA SER A 120 -0.11 3.69 3.67
C SER A 120 -0.18 4.78 4.74
N TRP A 121 -0.74 5.94 4.39
CA TRP A 121 -0.78 7.09 5.29
C TRP A 121 -1.56 6.84 6.58
N VAL A 122 -2.58 5.98 6.56
CA VAL A 122 -3.34 5.58 7.77
C VAL A 122 -2.47 4.89 8.83
N LYS A 123 -1.32 4.35 8.43
CA LYS A 123 -0.36 3.69 9.31
C LYS A 123 0.83 4.58 9.67
N LEU A 124 1.18 5.53 8.81
CA LEU A 124 2.40 6.33 8.91
C LEU A 124 2.16 7.81 9.29
N GLY A 125 0.92 8.28 9.13
CA GLY A 125 0.59 9.69 9.34
C GLY A 125 1.26 10.63 8.34
N ALA A 126 1.16 11.94 8.56
CA ALA A 126 1.72 12.97 7.67
C ALA A 126 3.24 12.88 7.56
N SER A 127 3.94 12.95 8.69
CA SER A 127 5.41 12.95 8.75
C SER A 127 6.00 11.68 8.17
N GLY A 128 5.45 10.49 8.54
CA GLY A 128 5.89 9.22 7.96
C GLY A 128 5.65 9.15 6.47
N SER A 129 4.49 9.63 6.00
CA SER A 129 4.18 9.66 4.56
C SER A 129 5.14 10.53 3.77
N GLN A 130 5.44 11.73 4.26
CA GLN A 130 6.43 12.64 3.66
C GLN A 130 7.82 12.01 3.62
N MET A 131 8.20 11.28 4.67
CA MET A 131 9.47 10.56 4.71
C MET A 131 9.52 9.45 3.66
N MET A 132 8.45 8.66 3.50
CA MET A 132 8.39 7.59 2.49
C MET A 132 8.37 8.15 1.07
N LEU A 133 7.69 9.26 0.83
CA LEU A 133 7.77 9.97 -0.44
C LEU A 133 9.20 10.38 -0.80
N ARG A 134 10.02 10.76 0.18
CA ARG A 134 11.47 11.04 -0.02
C ARG A 134 12.32 9.77 -0.17
N SER A 135 11.77 8.61 0.14
CA SER A 135 12.48 7.32 0.19
C SER A 135 12.04 6.32 -0.88
N GLY A 136 11.45 6.79 -1.98
CA GLY A 136 11.11 5.94 -3.13
C GLY A 136 9.62 5.82 -3.42
N ALA A 137 8.73 6.21 -2.52
CA ALA A 137 7.30 6.26 -2.80
C ALA A 137 6.95 7.44 -3.73
N ASP A 138 5.86 7.28 -4.49
CA ASP A 138 5.33 8.28 -5.42
C ASP A 138 3.81 8.42 -5.37
N ASP A 139 3.13 7.68 -4.49
CA ASP A 139 1.69 7.68 -4.37
C ASP A 139 1.25 7.73 -2.90
N LEU A 140 0.27 8.57 -2.59
CA LEU A 140 -0.34 8.67 -1.26
C LEU A 140 -1.63 7.83 -1.13
N GLY A 141 -1.99 7.07 -2.17
CA GLY A 141 -3.25 6.34 -2.20
C GLY A 141 -4.45 7.26 -2.38
N GLY A 142 -5.48 7.06 -1.60
CA GLY A 142 -6.72 7.82 -1.68
C GLY A 142 -7.10 8.52 -0.38
N THR A 143 -8.11 9.36 -0.45
CA THR A 143 -8.68 10.08 0.70
C THR A 143 -9.31 9.15 1.73
N LEU A 144 -9.74 7.94 1.29
CA LEU A 144 -10.53 6.96 2.02
C LEU A 144 -11.85 7.59 2.55
N MET A 145 -12.79 6.76 2.93
CA MET A 145 -14.04 7.21 3.55
C MET A 145 -14.07 6.81 5.02
N GLU A 146 -13.73 5.55 5.28
CA GLU A 146 -13.62 5.01 6.63
C GLU A 146 -12.68 3.80 6.62
N GLU A 147 -11.46 3.96 7.08
CA GLU A 147 -10.52 2.87 7.27
C GLU A 147 -10.55 2.45 8.73
N THR A 148 -11.08 1.27 9.01
CA THR A 148 -11.29 0.78 10.37
C THR A 148 -10.22 -0.21 10.82
N ILE A 149 -9.58 -0.94 9.90
CA ILE A 149 -8.66 -2.04 10.23
C ILE A 149 -7.42 -1.51 10.95
N SER A 150 -6.78 -0.48 10.43
CA SER A 150 -5.60 0.13 11.07
C SER A 150 -5.97 0.78 12.40
N ARG A 151 -7.15 1.42 12.48
CA ARG A 151 -7.67 2.01 13.73
C ARG A 151 -7.92 0.94 14.79
N MET A 152 -8.52 -0.19 14.44
CA MET A 152 -8.72 -1.33 15.36
C MET A 152 -7.39 -1.93 15.84
N ALA A 153 -6.35 -1.89 15.03
CA ALA A 153 -5.00 -2.30 15.41
C ALA A 153 -4.27 -1.26 16.29
N GLY A 154 -4.84 -0.06 16.48
CA GLY A 154 -4.30 0.99 17.33
C GLY A 154 -3.64 2.15 16.59
N SER A 155 -3.85 2.30 15.27
CA SER A 155 -3.41 3.49 14.55
C SER A 155 -4.19 4.73 14.96
N SER A 156 -3.50 5.86 15.16
CA SER A 156 -4.06 7.14 15.57
C SER A 156 -4.13 8.18 14.44
N HIS A 157 -3.84 7.80 13.19
CA HIS A 157 -3.70 8.74 12.07
C HIS A 157 -5.00 9.03 11.31
N GLY A 158 -6.13 8.63 11.86
CA GLY A 158 -7.44 8.85 11.25
C GLY A 158 -7.86 7.76 10.26
N SER A 159 -9.07 7.89 9.74
CA SER A 159 -9.69 6.92 8.82
C SER A 159 -10.08 7.54 7.48
N ALA A 160 -10.02 8.86 7.36
CA ALA A 160 -10.30 9.61 6.15
C ALA A 160 -9.39 10.85 6.08
N MET A 161 -9.09 11.31 4.86
CA MET A 161 -8.26 12.48 4.61
C MET A 161 -8.87 13.31 3.48
N THR A 162 -8.67 14.63 3.51
CA THR A 162 -9.11 15.50 2.42
C THR A 162 -8.09 15.54 1.29
N VAL A 163 -8.55 15.84 0.07
CA VAL A 163 -7.67 16.05 -1.10
C VAL A 163 -6.65 17.15 -0.79
N GLY A 164 -7.10 18.26 -0.18
CA GLY A 164 -6.23 19.39 0.17
C GLY A 164 -5.14 19.04 1.17
N ALA A 165 -5.44 18.19 2.17
CA ALA A 165 -4.45 17.75 3.14
C ALA A 165 -3.37 16.86 2.48
N LEU A 166 -3.77 15.89 1.64
CA LEU A 166 -2.81 15.06 0.90
C LEU A 166 -1.94 15.90 -0.05
N ALA A 167 -2.54 16.86 -0.74
CA ALA A 167 -1.82 17.80 -1.61
C ALA A 167 -0.83 18.67 -0.80
N GLY A 168 -1.24 19.14 0.38
CA GLY A 168 -0.39 19.88 1.30
C GLY A 168 0.85 19.09 1.71
N TRP A 169 0.69 17.83 2.10
CA TRP A 169 1.83 16.97 2.47
C TRP A 169 2.86 16.81 1.34
N ALA A 170 2.41 16.71 0.10
CA ALA A 170 3.31 16.66 -1.05
C ALA A 170 4.01 18.01 -1.27
N SER A 171 3.25 19.12 -1.18
CA SER A 171 3.77 20.49 -1.34
C SER A 171 4.82 20.83 -0.30
N ASP A 172 4.62 20.46 0.97
CA ASP A 172 5.56 20.71 2.07
C ASP A 172 6.95 20.12 1.83
N ILE A 173 7.03 19.09 0.98
CA ILE A 173 8.31 18.47 0.59
C ILE A 173 8.77 18.85 -0.82
N GLY A 174 8.17 19.88 -1.42
CA GLY A 174 8.51 20.40 -2.74
C GLY A 174 8.05 19.51 -3.89
N ARG A 175 7.02 18.70 -3.71
CA ARG A 175 6.44 17.83 -4.75
C ARG A 175 5.06 18.31 -5.16
N THR A 176 4.76 18.20 -6.45
CA THR A 176 3.42 18.46 -6.99
C THR A 176 2.59 17.17 -6.93
N SER A 177 1.39 17.26 -6.37
CA SER A 177 0.42 16.16 -6.37
C SER A 177 -0.49 16.23 -7.60
N ARG A 178 -0.94 15.05 -8.05
CA ARG A 178 -1.91 14.91 -9.14
C ARG A 178 -2.88 13.78 -8.81
N GLN A 179 -4.17 14.01 -9.04
CA GLN A 179 -5.16 12.94 -8.92
C GLN A 179 -4.99 11.94 -10.08
N ARG A 180 -5.18 10.68 -9.78
CA ARG A 180 -5.11 9.56 -10.71
C ARG A 180 -6.36 8.68 -10.67
N THR A 181 -6.57 7.87 -11.70
CA THR A 181 -7.50 6.74 -11.65
C THR A 181 -6.90 5.57 -10.85
N THR A 182 -7.69 4.54 -10.57
CA THR A 182 -7.21 3.30 -9.93
C THR A 182 -6.14 2.58 -10.75
N THR A 183 -6.12 2.81 -12.04
CA THR A 183 -5.12 2.26 -12.97
C THR A 183 -4.05 3.28 -13.38
N TYR A 184 -3.81 4.29 -12.58
CA TYR A 184 -2.77 5.33 -12.77
C TYR A 184 -2.91 6.18 -14.04
N GLY A 185 -4.09 6.19 -14.65
CA GLY A 185 -4.42 7.10 -15.75
C GLY A 185 -4.80 8.50 -15.27
N PRO A 186 -4.87 9.49 -16.19
CA PRO A 186 -5.35 10.83 -15.88
C PRO A 186 -6.85 10.81 -15.52
N VAL A 187 -7.28 11.78 -14.74
CA VAL A 187 -8.70 12.07 -14.50
C VAL A 187 -9.11 13.31 -15.27
N SER A 188 -10.41 13.45 -15.60
CA SER A 188 -10.92 14.68 -16.23
C SER A 188 -10.81 15.87 -15.28
N GLU A 189 -10.66 17.07 -15.82
CA GLU A 189 -10.62 18.31 -15.04
C GLU A 189 -11.86 18.48 -14.19
N GLU A 190 -13.06 18.23 -14.76
CA GLU A 190 -14.33 18.26 -14.03
C GLU A 190 -14.35 17.36 -12.80
N ARG A 191 -13.82 16.13 -12.92
CA ARG A 191 -13.73 15.19 -11.80
C ARG A 191 -12.73 15.66 -10.74
N SER A 192 -11.60 16.20 -11.18
CA SER A 192 -10.57 16.75 -10.29
C SER A 192 -11.11 17.92 -9.48
N GLU A 193 -11.75 18.89 -10.14
CA GLU A 193 -12.37 20.05 -9.51
C GLU A 193 -13.48 19.64 -8.54
N ARG A 194 -14.32 18.67 -8.93
CA ARG A 194 -15.37 18.13 -8.04
C ARG A 194 -14.77 17.54 -6.77
N SER A 195 -13.70 16.75 -6.89
CA SER A 195 -13.00 16.16 -5.74
C SER A 195 -12.43 17.22 -4.81
N ILE A 196 -11.90 18.31 -5.34
CA ILE A 196 -11.38 19.43 -4.55
C ILE A 196 -12.53 20.14 -3.80
N ARG A 197 -13.64 20.43 -4.50
CA ARG A 197 -14.80 21.12 -3.88
C ARG A 197 -15.45 20.30 -2.77
N THR A 198 -15.54 19.00 -2.93
CA THR A 198 -16.13 18.10 -1.91
C THR A 198 -15.14 17.69 -0.83
N GLY A 199 -13.89 18.11 -0.92
CA GLY A 199 -12.82 17.68 -0.01
C GLY A 199 -12.55 16.18 -0.01
N GLY A 200 -13.11 15.43 -1.00
CA GLY A 200 -13.05 13.98 -1.04
C GLY A 200 -14.01 13.28 -0.05
N VAL A 201 -14.83 14.05 0.68
CA VAL A 201 -15.83 13.50 1.61
C VAL A 201 -17.15 13.30 0.87
N LEU A 202 -17.82 12.16 1.07
CA LEU A 202 -19.17 11.94 0.55
C LEU A 202 -20.15 12.93 1.20
N PRO A 203 -21.13 13.46 0.43
CA PRO A 203 -22.20 14.27 1.00
C PRO A 203 -22.94 13.47 2.09
N GLU A 204 -23.39 14.16 3.13
CA GLU A 204 -24.06 13.59 4.31
C GLU A 204 -25.21 12.62 4.01
N ARG A 205 -25.87 12.77 2.86
CA ARG A 205 -26.97 11.88 2.42
C ARG A 205 -26.59 10.44 2.12
N ALA A 206 -25.29 10.12 2.01
CA ALA A 206 -24.80 8.76 1.81
C ALA A 206 -24.48 8.03 3.12
N ARG A 207 -24.68 8.69 4.27
CA ARG A 207 -24.40 8.12 5.60
C ARG A 207 -25.60 7.44 6.25
N THR A 208 -26.75 7.43 5.58
CA THR A 208 -27.98 6.83 6.10
C THR A 208 -28.26 5.54 5.34
N VAL A 209 -27.54 4.48 5.70
CA VAL A 209 -27.99 3.08 5.59
C VAL A 209 -27.30 2.29 6.70
#